data_614bde2abafdb8515d6f469c9d851fff
#
_entry.id   614bde2abafdb8515d6f469c9d851fff
#
_cell.length_a   1.000
_cell.length_b   1.000
_cell.length_c   1.000
_cell.angle_alpha   90.00
_cell.angle_beta   90.00
_cell.angle_gamma   90.00
#
_symmetry.space_group_name_H-M   'P 1'
#
loop_
_entity.id
_entity.type
_entity.pdbx_description
1 polymer ?
#
loop_
_entity_poly.entity_id
_entity_poly.type
_entity_poly.pdbx_seq_one_letter_code
_entity_poly.pdbx_strand_id
1 'polypeptide(L)'
;MGEARRSLEPVAKLLPGLARQLGLEDQLSQAQLMAAWDRLVAEHLPAAAGACRAVGLDGETLVVEADAPIVAQELHLRSEELVQLLGTRPEGARVVRLRIRVRPPRRVV
;
A
#
# COMPACT_ATOMS: atom_id res chain seq x y z
N MET A 1 33.97 2.67 0.59
CA MET A 1 33.16 2.02 -0.43
C MET A 1 31.82 2.66 -0.63
N GLY A 2 31.78 3.97 -0.59
CA GLY A 2 30.54 4.69 -0.86
C GLY A 2 29.99 4.43 -2.24
N GLU A 3 30.86 4.12 -3.18
CA GLU A 3 30.44 3.87 -4.56
C GLU A 3 29.63 2.59 -4.68
N ALA A 4 30.04 1.52 -3.99
CA ALA A 4 29.29 0.28 -4.03
C ALA A 4 27.90 0.46 -3.46
N ARG A 5 27.77 1.25 -2.42
CA ARG A 5 26.48 1.53 -1.81
C ARG A 5 25.58 2.35 -2.72
N ARG A 6 26.14 3.32 -3.40
CA ARG A 6 25.38 4.15 -4.34
C ARG A 6 24.91 3.38 -5.55
N SER A 7 25.69 2.39 -5.95
CA SER A 7 25.32 1.56 -7.11
C SER A 7 24.25 0.56 -6.79
N LEU A 8 24.09 0.20 -5.51
CA LEU A 8 23.19 -0.87 -5.11
C LEU A 8 21.72 -0.57 -5.41
N GLU A 9 21.28 0.65 -5.16
CA GLU A 9 19.90 1.03 -5.44
C GLU A 9 19.53 0.92 -6.90
N PRO A 10 20.25 1.56 -7.82
CA PRO A 10 19.93 1.41 -9.23
C PRO A 10 20.04 -0.03 -9.72
N VAL A 11 21.03 -0.77 -9.21
CA VAL A 11 21.22 -2.15 -9.60
C VAL A 11 20.05 -3.01 -9.12
N ALA A 12 19.58 -2.79 -7.90
CA ALA A 12 18.44 -3.53 -7.37
C ALA A 12 17.17 -3.26 -8.17
N LYS A 13 16.99 -2.05 -8.70
CA LYS A 13 15.84 -1.72 -9.54
C LYS A 13 15.93 -2.38 -10.90
N LEU A 14 17.12 -2.48 -11.45
CA LEU A 14 17.33 -3.04 -12.78
C LEU A 14 17.47 -4.54 -12.78
N LEU A 15 17.86 -5.13 -11.65
CA LEU A 15 18.11 -6.56 -11.52
C LEU A 15 17.25 -7.15 -10.40
N PRO A 16 16.02 -7.58 -10.73
CA PRO A 16 15.14 -8.17 -9.71
C PRO A 16 15.77 -9.34 -8.96
N GLY A 17 16.64 -10.10 -9.63
CA GLY A 17 17.34 -11.20 -8.97
C GLY A 17 18.21 -10.75 -7.81
N LEU A 18 18.82 -9.58 -7.93
CA LEU A 18 19.63 -9.04 -6.83
C LEU A 18 18.77 -8.67 -5.63
N ALA A 19 17.62 -8.04 -5.89
CA ALA A 19 16.70 -7.69 -4.81
C ALA A 19 16.24 -8.94 -4.06
N ARG A 20 16.00 -10.02 -4.79
CA ARG A 20 15.60 -11.30 -4.19
C ARG A 20 16.70 -11.86 -3.30
N GLN A 21 17.94 -11.83 -3.78
CA GLN A 21 19.08 -12.31 -3.02
C GLN A 21 19.30 -11.53 -1.74
N LEU A 22 18.98 -10.24 -1.78
CA LEU A 22 19.16 -9.37 -0.61
C LEU A 22 17.94 -9.36 0.31
N GLY A 23 16.87 -10.09 -0.05
CA GLY A 23 15.65 -10.13 0.74
C GLY A 23 14.84 -8.86 0.67
N LEU A 24 15.01 -8.06 -0.39
CA LEU A 24 14.33 -6.79 -0.54
C LEU A 24 13.07 -6.87 -1.41
N GLU A 25 12.84 -8.00 -2.03
CA GLU A 25 11.74 -8.15 -2.99
C GLU A 25 10.38 -7.86 -2.36
N ASP A 26 10.13 -8.43 -1.18
CA ASP A 26 8.86 -8.22 -0.49
C ASP A 26 8.69 -6.78 -0.05
N GLN A 27 9.76 -6.16 0.43
CA GLN A 27 9.69 -4.76 0.84
C GLN A 27 9.39 -3.83 -0.33
N LEU A 28 10.02 -4.09 -1.47
CA LEU A 28 9.76 -3.30 -2.67
C LEU A 28 8.34 -3.48 -3.15
N SER A 29 7.84 -4.70 -3.14
CA SER A 29 6.47 -4.98 -3.56
C SER A 29 5.46 -4.29 -2.66
N GLN A 30 5.69 -4.31 -1.35
CA GLN A 30 4.80 -3.64 -0.41
C GLN A 30 4.82 -2.13 -0.60
N ALA A 31 5.99 -1.55 -0.81
CA ALA A 31 6.11 -0.11 -1.03
C ALA A 31 5.36 0.30 -2.31
N GLN A 32 5.49 -0.50 -3.36
CA GLN A 32 4.79 -0.25 -4.60
C GLN A 32 3.28 -0.35 -4.44
N LEU A 33 2.83 -1.33 -3.67
CA LEU A 33 1.41 -1.51 -3.39
C LEU A 33 0.85 -0.34 -2.59
N MET A 34 1.57 0.12 -1.60
CA MET A 34 1.14 1.27 -0.80
C MET A 34 1.05 2.53 -1.65
N ALA A 35 2.01 2.73 -2.53
CA ALA A 35 1.99 3.87 -3.45
C ALA A 35 0.81 3.77 -4.43
N ALA A 36 0.52 2.57 -4.91
CA ALA A 36 -0.62 2.34 -5.79
C ALA A 36 -1.93 2.65 -5.08
N TRP A 37 -2.05 2.25 -3.81
CA TRP A 37 -3.23 2.56 -3.02
C TRP A 37 -3.42 4.07 -2.87
N ASP A 38 -2.35 4.80 -2.53
CA ASP A 38 -2.44 6.24 -2.36
C ASP A 38 -2.91 6.93 -3.64
N ARG A 39 -2.39 6.50 -4.78
CA ARG A 39 -2.81 7.06 -6.06
C ARG A 39 -4.25 6.72 -6.38
N LEU A 40 -4.66 5.49 -6.09
CA LEU A 40 -6.02 5.05 -6.34
C LEU A 40 -7.02 5.89 -5.54
N VAL A 41 -6.74 6.09 -4.26
CA VAL A 41 -7.60 6.89 -3.40
C VAL A 41 -7.64 8.34 -3.88
N ALA A 42 -6.50 8.91 -4.23
CA ALA A 42 -6.44 10.28 -4.71
C ALA A 42 -7.27 10.47 -5.98
N GLU A 43 -7.30 9.45 -6.85
CA GLU A 43 -8.05 9.53 -8.10
C GLU A 43 -9.54 9.28 -7.93
N HIS A 44 -9.91 8.31 -7.10
CA HIS A 44 -11.28 7.81 -7.03
C HIS A 44 -12.03 8.22 -5.76
N LEU A 45 -11.31 8.58 -4.72
CA LEU A 45 -11.88 8.97 -3.44
C LEU A 45 -11.11 10.15 -2.85
N PRO A 46 -11.04 11.27 -3.57
CA PRO A 46 -10.18 12.38 -3.12
C PRO A 46 -10.54 12.90 -1.73
N ALA A 47 -11.79 12.75 -1.30
CA ALA A 47 -12.18 13.17 0.04
C ALA A 47 -11.50 12.33 1.14
N ALA A 48 -11.10 11.11 0.82
CA ALA A 48 -10.41 10.23 1.76
C ALA A 48 -8.89 10.29 1.62
N ALA A 49 -8.37 10.99 0.61
CA ALA A 49 -6.95 11.09 0.39
C ALA A 49 -6.29 11.77 1.58
N GLY A 50 -5.23 11.15 2.09
CA GLY A 50 -4.55 11.65 3.28
C GLY A 50 -5.22 11.27 4.59
N ALA A 51 -6.45 10.73 4.55
CA ALA A 51 -7.18 10.31 5.74
C ALA A 51 -7.19 8.79 5.91
N CYS A 52 -6.55 8.08 5.01
CA CYS A 52 -6.38 6.63 5.11
C CYS A 52 -5.06 6.24 4.49
N ARG A 53 -4.57 5.06 4.87
CA ARG A 53 -3.30 4.56 4.34
C ARG A 53 -3.30 3.04 4.39
N ALA A 54 -2.63 2.43 3.43
CA ALA A 54 -2.37 1.00 3.46
C ALA A 54 -1.20 0.79 4.43
N VAL A 55 -1.39 -0.15 5.36
CA VAL A 55 -0.37 -0.41 6.38
C VAL A 55 0.30 -1.76 6.23
N GLY A 56 -0.26 -2.64 5.41
CA GLY A 56 0.37 -3.93 5.19
C GLY A 56 -0.50 -4.86 4.38
N LEU A 57 0.08 -5.98 4.04
CA LEU A 57 -0.59 -7.04 3.30
C LEU A 57 -0.56 -8.30 4.13
N ASP A 58 -1.72 -8.87 4.39
CA ASP A 58 -1.87 -10.12 5.13
C ASP A 58 -2.45 -11.15 4.16
N GLY A 59 -1.55 -11.97 3.57
CA GLY A 59 -1.95 -12.88 2.51
C GLY A 59 -2.44 -12.12 1.29
N GLU A 60 -3.73 -12.24 1.01
CA GLU A 60 -4.38 -11.54 -0.10
C GLU A 60 -5.23 -10.36 0.38
N THR A 61 -5.12 -10.01 1.64
CA THR A 61 -5.90 -8.95 2.26
C THR A 61 -5.02 -7.73 2.47
N LEU A 62 -5.41 -6.61 1.88
CA LEU A 62 -4.73 -5.35 2.12
C LEU A 62 -5.35 -4.72 3.37
N VAL A 63 -4.50 -4.43 4.35
CA VAL A 63 -4.94 -3.79 5.59
C VAL A 63 -4.80 -2.29 5.43
N VAL A 64 -5.90 -1.58 5.62
CA VAL A 64 -5.99 -0.14 5.47
C VAL A 64 -6.42 0.46 6.79
N GLU A 65 -5.76 1.54 7.17
CA GLU A 65 -6.08 2.26 8.39
C GLU A 65 -6.71 3.60 8.04
N ALA A 66 -7.87 3.87 8.62
CA ALA A 66 -8.58 5.13 8.42
C ALA A 66 -8.45 6.00 9.66
N ASP A 67 -8.38 7.31 9.47
CA ASP A 67 -8.20 8.24 10.58
C ASP A 67 -9.48 8.48 11.37
N ALA A 68 -10.64 8.17 10.80
CA ALA A 68 -11.93 8.40 11.45
C ALA A 68 -12.96 7.38 10.98
N PRO A 69 -13.99 7.11 11.80
CA PRO A 69 -15.03 6.15 11.42
C PRO A 69 -15.75 6.49 10.12
N ILE A 70 -15.95 7.77 9.84
CA ILE A 70 -16.63 8.17 8.60
C ILE A 70 -15.81 7.80 7.38
N VAL A 71 -14.49 7.88 7.48
CA VAL A 71 -13.60 7.48 6.40
C VAL A 71 -13.64 5.97 6.22
N ALA A 72 -13.60 5.23 7.33
CA ALA A 72 -13.68 3.78 7.29
C ALA A 72 -14.99 3.32 6.64
N GLN A 73 -16.10 3.96 6.97
CA GLN A 73 -17.39 3.63 6.40
C GLN A 73 -17.40 3.84 4.89
N GLU A 74 -16.85 4.95 4.42
CA GLU A 74 -16.76 5.23 3.00
C GLU A 74 -15.92 4.16 2.27
N LEU A 75 -14.81 3.78 2.87
CA LEU A 75 -13.97 2.74 2.30
C LEU A 75 -14.70 1.39 2.26
N HIS A 76 -15.45 1.06 3.31
CA HIS A 76 -16.23 -0.17 3.34
C HIS A 76 -17.27 -0.20 2.22
N LEU A 77 -17.97 0.89 2.04
CA LEU A 77 -19.02 0.98 1.01
C LEU A 77 -18.46 0.82 -0.39
N ARG A 78 -17.22 1.19 -0.60
CA ARG A 78 -16.58 1.13 -1.91
C ARG A 78 -15.48 0.08 -1.98
N SER A 79 -15.41 -0.83 -1.00
CA SER A 79 -14.30 -1.78 -0.92
C SER A 79 -14.23 -2.68 -2.15
N GLU A 80 -15.36 -3.17 -2.63
CA GLU A 80 -15.38 -4.05 -3.79
C GLU A 80 -14.87 -3.34 -5.04
N GLU A 81 -15.34 -2.13 -5.26
CA GLU A 81 -14.88 -1.30 -6.37
C GLU A 81 -13.38 -1.02 -6.27
N LEU A 82 -12.92 -0.68 -5.07
CA LEU A 82 -11.51 -0.38 -4.85
C LEU A 82 -10.63 -1.60 -5.10
N VAL A 83 -11.07 -2.78 -4.68
CA VAL A 83 -10.33 -4.01 -4.94
C VAL A 83 -10.25 -4.27 -6.44
N GLN A 84 -11.33 -4.08 -7.16
CA GLN A 84 -11.34 -4.27 -8.60
C GLN A 84 -10.40 -3.30 -9.30
N LEU A 85 -10.44 -2.04 -8.91
CA LEU A 85 -9.56 -1.02 -9.49
C LEU A 85 -8.09 -1.30 -9.17
N LEU A 86 -7.83 -1.74 -7.96
CA LEU A 86 -6.47 -2.10 -7.55
C LEU A 86 -5.96 -3.29 -8.36
N GLY A 87 -6.86 -4.24 -8.65
CA GLY A 87 -6.53 -5.42 -9.44
C GLY A 87 -6.14 -5.13 -10.89
N THR A 88 -6.50 -3.96 -11.41
CA THR A 88 -6.08 -3.56 -12.75
C THR A 88 -4.62 -3.10 -12.79
N ARG A 89 -4.00 -2.92 -11.66
CA ARG A 89 -2.60 -2.51 -11.56
C ARG A 89 -1.74 -3.71 -11.19
N PRO A 90 -0.54 -3.82 -11.77
CA PRO A 90 0.32 -4.97 -11.46
C PRO A 90 0.62 -5.11 -9.97
N GLU A 91 0.81 -3.99 -9.28
CA GLU A 91 1.16 -3.96 -7.86
C GLU A 91 0.03 -4.48 -6.97
N GLY A 92 -1.21 -4.35 -7.42
CA GLY A 92 -2.37 -4.74 -6.64
C GLY A 92 -3.06 -6.00 -7.10
N ALA A 93 -2.50 -6.71 -8.07
CA ALA A 93 -3.17 -7.84 -8.71
C ALA A 93 -3.49 -8.99 -7.74
N ARG A 94 -2.72 -9.13 -6.67
CA ARG A 94 -2.93 -10.21 -5.71
C ARG A 94 -3.83 -9.83 -4.53
N VAL A 95 -4.32 -8.60 -4.49
CA VAL A 95 -5.22 -8.18 -3.42
C VAL A 95 -6.64 -8.59 -3.79
N VAL A 96 -7.28 -9.39 -2.94
CA VAL A 96 -8.65 -9.82 -3.16
C VAL A 96 -9.63 -9.22 -2.19
N ARG A 97 -9.17 -8.65 -1.08
CA ARG A 97 -10.05 -8.01 -0.11
C ARG A 97 -9.34 -6.93 0.66
N LEU A 98 -10.13 -6.05 1.24
CA LEU A 98 -9.62 -5.01 2.13
C LEU A 98 -10.06 -5.31 3.56
N ARG A 99 -9.17 -5.06 4.50
CA ARG A 99 -9.49 -5.02 5.91
C ARG A 99 -9.30 -3.58 6.35
N ILE A 100 -10.37 -2.95 6.77
CA ILE A 100 -10.35 -1.54 7.11
C ILE A 100 -10.49 -1.42 8.61
N ARG A 101 -9.58 -0.71 9.24
CA ARG A 101 -9.63 -0.46 10.66
C ARG A 101 -9.50 1.03 10.92
N VAL A 102 -10.08 1.48 12.01
CA VAL A 102 -10.00 2.88 12.40
C VAL A 102 -8.82 3.05 13.33
N ARG A 103 -8.02 4.06 13.04
CA ARG A 103 -6.90 4.40 13.90
C ARG A 103 -7.41 4.81 15.27
N PRO A 104 -6.86 4.25 16.37
CA PRO A 104 -7.30 4.65 17.69
C PRO A 104 -7.05 6.14 17.91
N PRO A 105 -7.95 6.84 18.62
CA PRO A 105 -7.73 8.24 18.91
C PRO A 105 -6.47 8.40 19.74
N ARG A 106 -5.70 9.43 19.41
CA ARG A 106 -4.48 9.70 20.12
C ARG A 106 -4.83 10.17 21.52
N ARG A 107 -4.26 9.50 22.51
CA ARG A 107 -4.48 9.89 23.88
C ARG A 107 -3.70 11.15 24.19
N VAL A 108 -4.41 12.16 24.59
CA VAL A 108 -3.79 13.41 25.04
C VAL A 108 -3.75 13.37 26.56
N VAL A 109 -2.56 13.40 27.08
CA VAL A 109 -2.39 13.35 28.53
C VAL A 109 -1.94 14.71 29.04
#